data_069354a41e7aa2de84eda3301c521f8a
#
_entry.id   069354a41e7aa2de84eda3301c521f8a
#
_cell.length_a   1.000
_cell.length_b   1.000
_cell.length_c   1.000
_cell.angle_alpha   90.00
_cell.angle_beta   90.00
_cell.angle_gamma   90.00
#
_symmetry.space_group_name_H-M   'P 1'
#
loop_
_entity.id
_entity.type
_entity.pdbx_description
1 polymer ?
#
loop_
_entity_poly.entity_id
_entity_poly.type
_entity_poly.pdbx_seq_one_letter_code
_entity_poly.pdbx_strand_id
1 'polypeptide(L)'
;MSFPKVSTHYVSEKISAVRWLPEQLHQSERFVTGCWDMDHNFVRLYRLQSNQYADTNVDYIPRCNDKVAMEGDVTAMEFVDNNTMAVSCSDGHLSLFNVQRAVEEDQLQRTARSERLHYFKLSNKSAPCTDLSVYGGDIATVGEDGCVNIMSASNVKQVKRTIEADSMSLLSVCYISQQQLVTANRMGVIRMLDARAATGAQPKVSIGVASQDEKSSCFVSALSTHPMQQHILLCGTEEGSITVWDLRNLEFPSSYLSAHDSAITDIGFHRKDPSKVFTASEAGEVWMWTENKMIGDRTTKDGTSAWLSGDRVRSLINVDGVLTKIRKSVNSFDINGTRLLCGGDTEAVYLVDNIF
;
A
#
# COMPACT_ATOMS: atom_id res chain seq x y z
N MET A 1 19.92 18.37 -12.01
CA MET A 1 18.75 17.69 -11.43
C MET A 1 17.63 18.71 -11.36
N SER A 2 16.46 18.43 -11.94
CA SER A 2 15.29 19.30 -11.78
C SER A 2 14.72 19.04 -10.39
N PHE A 3 14.29 20.10 -9.70
CA PHE A 3 13.63 19.94 -8.41
C PHE A 3 12.27 19.24 -8.56
N PRO A 4 11.81 18.47 -7.57
CA PRO A 4 10.48 17.90 -7.57
C PRO A 4 9.43 19.00 -7.75
N LYS A 5 8.51 18.81 -8.70
CA LYS A 5 7.43 19.76 -8.97
C LYS A 5 6.13 19.21 -8.40
N VAL A 6 5.59 19.88 -7.40
CA VAL A 6 4.36 19.50 -6.71
C VAL A 6 3.17 20.24 -7.31
N SER A 7 2.15 19.50 -7.71
CA SER A 7 0.84 20.03 -8.14
C SER A 7 -0.25 19.51 -7.21
N THR A 8 -1.11 20.40 -6.72
CA THR A 8 -2.21 20.06 -5.80
C THR A 8 -3.54 20.25 -6.51
N HIS A 9 -4.39 19.22 -6.45
CA HIS A 9 -5.71 19.24 -7.07
C HIS A 9 -6.77 18.82 -6.07
N TYR A 10 -7.65 19.75 -5.72
CA TYR A 10 -8.76 19.50 -4.78
C TYR A 10 -9.85 18.68 -5.46
N VAL A 11 -10.28 17.61 -4.81
CA VAL A 11 -11.32 16.68 -5.30
C VAL A 11 -12.55 16.65 -4.40
N SER A 12 -12.51 17.40 -3.27
CA SER A 12 -13.60 17.55 -2.30
C SER A 12 -14.03 16.24 -1.64
N GLU A 13 -13.11 15.29 -1.54
CA GLU A 13 -13.31 13.99 -0.87
C GLU A 13 -12.02 13.58 -0.16
N LYS A 14 -12.13 13.02 1.05
CA LYS A 14 -11.01 12.39 1.73
C LYS A 14 -10.62 11.11 0.98
N ILE A 15 -9.35 10.95 0.70
CA ILE A 15 -8.83 9.85 -0.11
C ILE A 15 -8.14 8.85 0.81
N SER A 16 -8.61 7.60 0.80
CA SER A 16 -7.98 6.48 1.50
C SER A 16 -6.93 5.77 0.66
N ALA A 17 -7.16 5.65 -0.64
CA ALA A 17 -6.27 4.91 -1.54
C ALA A 17 -6.15 5.58 -2.91
N VAL A 18 -4.96 5.54 -3.48
CA VAL A 18 -4.67 6.01 -4.85
C VAL A 18 -3.84 4.96 -5.58
N ARG A 19 -4.12 4.77 -6.88
CA ARG A 19 -3.30 3.87 -7.71
C ARG A 19 -3.22 4.40 -9.14
N TRP A 20 -2.01 4.42 -9.70
CA TRP A 20 -1.81 4.61 -11.13
C TRP A 20 -2.33 3.41 -11.91
N LEU A 21 -2.98 3.63 -13.03
CA LEU A 21 -3.28 2.54 -13.95
C LEU A 21 -1.95 1.96 -14.48
N PRO A 22 -1.79 0.63 -14.49
CA PRO A 22 -0.58 0.02 -15.04
C PRO A 22 -0.46 0.30 -16.54
N GLU A 23 0.67 0.89 -16.94
CA GLU A 23 1.05 1.13 -18.33
C GLU A 23 2.41 0.49 -18.62
N GLN A 24 2.52 -0.21 -19.74
CA GLN A 24 3.75 -0.95 -20.06
C GLN A 24 4.82 -0.07 -20.73
N LEU A 25 4.42 0.84 -21.61
CA LEU A 25 5.34 1.58 -22.50
C LEU A 25 5.57 3.04 -22.08
N HIS A 26 4.65 3.64 -21.37
CA HIS A 26 4.68 5.06 -21.00
C HIS A 26 4.40 5.26 -19.51
N GLN A 27 4.71 6.46 -19.00
CA GLN A 27 4.17 6.88 -17.71
C GLN A 27 2.66 6.98 -17.81
N SER A 28 1.95 6.47 -16.82
CA SER A 28 0.49 6.52 -16.83
C SER A 28 0.00 7.96 -16.72
N GLU A 29 -0.99 8.29 -17.53
CA GLU A 29 -1.77 9.52 -17.43
C GLU A 29 -3.11 9.28 -16.71
N ARG A 30 -3.34 8.06 -16.23
CA ARG A 30 -4.59 7.65 -15.60
C ARG A 30 -4.35 7.13 -14.21
N PHE A 31 -5.23 7.49 -13.29
CA PHE A 31 -5.19 6.99 -11.93
C PHE A 31 -6.59 6.83 -11.37
N VAL A 32 -6.71 6.04 -10.32
CA VAL A 32 -7.94 5.84 -9.57
C VAL A 32 -7.75 6.32 -8.14
N THR A 33 -8.84 6.80 -7.54
CA THR A 33 -8.92 7.14 -6.12
C THR A 33 -10.07 6.38 -5.46
N GLY A 34 -9.88 5.96 -4.22
CA GLY A 34 -10.94 5.51 -3.34
C GLY A 34 -11.12 6.52 -2.21
N CYS A 35 -12.35 6.83 -1.84
CA CYS A 35 -12.61 7.74 -0.73
C CYS A 35 -13.16 7.04 0.51
N TRP A 36 -13.06 7.73 1.65
CA TRP A 36 -13.51 7.26 2.95
C TRP A 36 -14.06 8.41 3.79
N ASP A 37 -14.76 8.06 4.86
CA ASP A 37 -15.32 9.01 5.84
C ASP A 37 -16.17 10.11 5.18
N MET A 38 -16.98 9.70 4.19
CA MET A 38 -17.91 10.54 3.46
C MET A 38 -19.33 9.99 3.57
N ASP A 39 -20.35 10.82 3.43
CA ASP A 39 -21.77 10.37 3.39
C ASP A 39 -22.00 9.38 2.24
N HIS A 40 -21.28 9.56 1.13
CA HIS A 40 -21.28 8.69 -0.04
C HIS A 40 -19.86 8.46 -0.51
N ASN A 41 -19.40 7.23 -0.47
CA ASN A 41 -18.08 6.84 -0.92
C ASN A 41 -18.07 6.43 -2.39
N PHE A 42 -16.97 6.72 -3.09
CA PHE A 42 -16.80 6.41 -4.51
C PHE A 42 -15.40 5.86 -4.80
N VAL A 43 -15.32 5.05 -5.84
CA VAL A 43 -14.09 4.86 -6.62
C VAL A 43 -14.19 5.75 -7.85
N ARG A 44 -13.18 6.58 -8.10
CA ARG A 44 -13.13 7.52 -9.23
C ARG A 44 -11.98 7.24 -10.16
N LEU A 45 -12.22 7.37 -11.43
CA LEU A 45 -11.21 7.27 -12.49
C LEU A 45 -10.88 8.66 -13.02
N TYR A 46 -9.60 8.99 -12.98
CA TYR A 46 -9.09 10.27 -13.48
C TYR A 46 -8.14 10.06 -14.66
N ARG A 47 -8.13 11.05 -15.55
CA ARG A 47 -7.16 11.21 -16.62
C ARG A 47 -6.48 12.56 -16.52
N LEU A 48 -5.16 12.59 -16.64
CA LEU A 48 -4.38 13.81 -16.71
C LEU A 48 -4.54 14.44 -18.10
N GLN A 49 -4.94 15.69 -18.14
CA GLN A 49 -5.00 16.49 -19.35
C GLN A 49 -3.92 17.56 -19.31
N SER A 50 -3.25 17.81 -20.44
CA SER A 50 -2.29 18.90 -20.53
C SER A 50 -2.99 20.23 -20.26
N ASN A 51 -2.39 21.02 -19.39
CA ASN A 51 -2.90 22.35 -19.09
C ASN A 51 -2.51 23.31 -20.22
N GLN A 52 -3.50 23.81 -20.95
CA GLN A 52 -3.30 24.74 -22.06
C GLN A 52 -3.16 26.21 -21.62
N TYR A 53 -3.32 26.48 -20.32
CA TYR A 53 -3.21 27.84 -19.78
C TYR A 53 -1.76 28.12 -19.37
N ALA A 54 -1.06 28.92 -20.16
CA ALA A 54 0.38 29.21 -20.02
C ALA A 54 0.78 29.93 -18.71
N ASP A 55 -0.17 30.49 -17.98
CA ASP A 55 0.10 31.31 -16.78
C ASP A 55 0.17 30.51 -15.46
N THR A 56 -0.03 29.20 -15.51
CA THR A 56 0.00 28.35 -14.30
C THR A 56 1.21 27.41 -14.33
N ASN A 57 1.92 27.30 -13.22
CA ASN A 57 3.03 26.34 -13.06
C ASN A 57 2.57 24.87 -13.02
N VAL A 58 1.35 24.56 -13.47
CA VAL A 58 0.74 23.24 -13.45
C VAL A 58 0.68 22.71 -14.88
N ASP A 59 1.41 21.63 -15.14
CA ASP A 59 1.49 21.04 -16.49
C ASP A 59 0.28 20.17 -16.82
N TYR A 60 -0.35 19.56 -15.81
CA TYR A 60 -1.44 18.61 -15.94
C TYR A 60 -2.58 18.92 -14.98
N ILE A 61 -3.80 18.73 -15.45
CA ILE A 61 -5.02 18.84 -14.65
C ILE A 61 -5.73 17.47 -14.67
N PRO A 62 -5.99 16.83 -13.50
CA PRO A 62 -6.77 15.62 -13.44
C PRO A 62 -8.24 15.91 -13.74
N ARG A 63 -8.79 15.24 -14.73
CA ARG A 63 -10.22 15.24 -15.04
C ARG A 63 -10.81 13.92 -14.58
N CYS A 64 -11.87 13.98 -13.79
CA CYS A 64 -12.66 12.80 -13.45
C CYS A 64 -13.45 12.35 -14.68
N ASN A 65 -13.16 11.16 -15.19
CA ASN A 65 -13.85 10.58 -16.35
C ASN A 65 -15.09 9.80 -15.90
N ASP A 66 -14.95 9.03 -14.81
CA ASP A 66 -16.03 8.18 -14.34
C ASP A 66 -15.93 7.95 -12.81
N LYS A 67 -17.05 7.55 -12.21
CA LYS A 67 -17.14 7.22 -10.79
C LYS A 67 -18.17 6.14 -10.52
N VAL A 68 -17.88 5.27 -9.56
CA VAL A 68 -18.80 4.23 -9.10
C VAL A 68 -18.96 4.32 -7.59
N ALA A 69 -20.22 4.32 -7.12
CA ALA A 69 -20.53 4.38 -5.70
C ALA A 69 -20.14 3.08 -4.99
N MET A 70 -19.66 3.24 -3.74
CA MET A 70 -19.33 2.17 -2.82
C MET A 70 -20.30 2.16 -1.65
N GLU A 71 -20.49 0.99 -1.07
CA GLU A 71 -21.42 0.78 0.04
C GLU A 71 -20.81 1.10 1.42
N GLY A 72 -19.51 1.36 1.46
CA GLY A 72 -18.74 1.75 2.64
C GLY A 72 -17.43 2.41 2.22
N ASP A 73 -16.56 2.65 3.19
CA ASP A 73 -15.25 3.25 2.93
C ASP A 73 -14.40 2.33 2.08
N VAL A 74 -13.70 2.89 1.10
CA VAL A 74 -12.65 2.17 0.39
C VAL A 74 -11.45 2.04 1.35
N THR A 75 -10.98 0.82 1.59
CA THR A 75 -9.88 0.57 2.53
C THR A 75 -8.56 0.32 1.82
N ALA A 76 -8.58 -0.45 0.73
CA ALA A 76 -7.39 -0.66 -0.11
C ALA A 76 -7.79 -0.92 -1.56
N MET A 77 -6.85 -0.68 -2.47
CA MET A 77 -6.99 -0.93 -3.91
C MET A 77 -5.71 -1.51 -4.48
N GLU A 78 -5.82 -2.53 -5.33
CA GLU A 78 -4.68 -3.09 -6.05
C GLU A 78 -5.08 -3.61 -7.43
N PHE A 79 -4.22 -3.40 -8.43
CA PHE A 79 -4.46 -3.92 -9.77
C PHE A 79 -4.08 -5.40 -9.86
N VAL A 80 -5.02 -6.22 -10.34
CA VAL A 80 -4.82 -7.64 -10.64
C VAL A 80 -4.08 -7.81 -11.96
N ASP A 81 -4.46 -7.00 -12.93
CA ASP A 81 -3.87 -6.91 -14.27
C ASP A 81 -3.93 -5.44 -14.78
N ASN A 82 -3.64 -5.22 -16.05
CA ASN A 82 -3.60 -3.87 -16.61
C ASN A 82 -4.96 -3.13 -16.56
N ASN A 83 -6.07 -3.84 -16.47
CA ASN A 83 -7.41 -3.25 -16.55
C ASN A 83 -8.29 -3.63 -15.36
N THR A 84 -7.98 -4.71 -14.67
CA THR A 84 -8.79 -5.23 -13.56
C THR A 84 -8.21 -4.80 -12.23
N MET A 85 -9.01 -4.17 -11.39
CA MET A 85 -8.62 -3.70 -10.06
C MET A 85 -9.51 -4.35 -9.01
N ALA A 86 -8.91 -4.79 -7.92
CA ALA A 86 -9.56 -5.23 -6.70
C ALA A 86 -9.66 -4.06 -5.71
N VAL A 87 -10.81 -3.91 -5.07
CA VAL A 87 -11.11 -2.85 -4.10
C VAL A 87 -11.75 -3.49 -2.87
N SER A 88 -11.14 -3.32 -1.71
CA SER A 88 -11.69 -3.71 -0.42
C SER A 88 -12.51 -2.58 0.21
N CYS A 89 -13.48 -2.96 1.04
CA CYS A 89 -14.44 -2.02 1.60
C CYS A 89 -14.69 -2.29 3.09
N SER A 90 -14.98 -1.22 3.84
CA SER A 90 -15.29 -1.31 5.27
C SER A 90 -16.58 -2.08 5.59
N ASP A 91 -17.41 -2.36 4.59
CA ASP A 91 -18.60 -3.21 4.73
C ASP A 91 -18.28 -4.72 4.73
N GLY A 92 -17.01 -5.10 4.61
CA GLY A 92 -16.52 -6.48 4.63
C GLY A 92 -16.58 -7.21 3.30
N HIS A 93 -16.75 -6.49 2.19
CA HIS A 93 -16.80 -7.04 0.84
C HIS A 93 -15.58 -6.64 0.01
N LEU A 94 -15.35 -7.40 -1.06
CA LEU A 94 -14.41 -7.10 -2.14
C LEU A 94 -15.19 -6.84 -3.43
N SER A 95 -14.82 -5.80 -4.17
CA SER A 95 -15.35 -5.52 -5.50
C SER A 95 -14.25 -5.59 -6.55
N LEU A 96 -14.58 -6.10 -7.73
CA LEU A 96 -13.71 -6.02 -8.90
C LEU A 96 -14.23 -4.95 -9.84
N PHE A 97 -13.30 -4.14 -10.33
CA PHE A 97 -13.55 -3.11 -11.33
C PHE A 97 -12.75 -3.38 -12.59
N ASN A 98 -13.35 -3.11 -13.72
CA ASN A 98 -12.65 -3.09 -15.00
C ASN A 98 -12.59 -1.65 -15.53
N VAL A 99 -11.39 -1.24 -15.95
CA VAL A 99 -11.18 0.05 -16.59
C VAL A 99 -11.17 -0.15 -18.10
N GLN A 100 -12.17 0.39 -18.76
CA GLN A 100 -12.25 0.42 -20.23
C GLN A 100 -11.61 1.71 -20.73
N ARG A 101 -10.45 1.56 -21.38
CA ARG A 101 -9.69 2.68 -21.92
C ARG A 101 -10.26 3.08 -23.27
N ALA A 102 -10.59 4.34 -23.44
CA ALA A 102 -11.09 4.90 -24.70
C ALA A 102 -10.32 6.18 -25.06
N VAL A 103 -10.45 6.59 -26.32
CA VAL A 103 -9.81 7.82 -26.81
C VAL A 103 -10.43 9.05 -26.18
N GLU A 104 -11.76 9.08 -26.10
CA GLU A 104 -12.50 10.24 -25.60
C GLU A 104 -12.70 10.18 -24.08
N GLU A 105 -13.35 9.14 -23.57
CA GLU A 105 -13.68 9.01 -22.16
C GLU A 105 -13.46 7.57 -21.68
N ASP A 106 -12.57 7.41 -20.71
CA ASP A 106 -12.36 6.12 -20.05
C ASP A 106 -13.54 5.81 -19.12
N GLN A 107 -13.91 4.53 -19.00
CA GLN A 107 -15.02 4.08 -18.17
C GLN A 107 -14.55 3.15 -17.07
N LEU A 108 -15.20 3.22 -15.91
CA LEU A 108 -14.98 2.38 -14.76
C LEU A 108 -16.23 1.54 -14.48
N GLN A 109 -16.13 0.24 -14.61
CA GLN A 109 -17.26 -0.66 -14.41
C GLN A 109 -16.99 -1.65 -13.27
N ARG A 110 -17.88 -1.72 -12.28
CA ARG A 110 -17.88 -2.82 -11.30
C ARG A 110 -18.35 -4.10 -12.02
N THR A 111 -17.44 -5.07 -12.15
CA THR A 111 -17.71 -6.34 -12.85
C THR A 111 -18.18 -7.45 -11.92
N ALA A 112 -17.71 -7.42 -10.67
CA ALA A 112 -18.13 -8.39 -9.67
C ALA A 112 -18.04 -7.79 -8.26
N ARG A 113 -18.81 -8.36 -7.35
CA ARG A 113 -18.73 -8.14 -5.90
C ARG A 113 -18.78 -9.49 -5.20
N SER A 114 -17.94 -9.67 -4.18
CA SER A 114 -17.93 -10.88 -3.38
C SER A 114 -19.18 -10.97 -2.49
N GLU A 115 -19.44 -12.13 -1.94
CA GLU A 115 -20.24 -12.25 -0.72
C GLU A 115 -19.50 -11.56 0.43
N ARG A 116 -20.16 -11.40 1.58
CA ARG A 116 -19.54 -10.82 2.77
C ARG A 116 -18.39 -11.72 3.26
N LEU A 117 -17.15 -11.24 3.10
CA LEU A 117 -15.92 -11.98 3.41
C LEU A 117 -15.55 -11.89 4.89
N HIS A 118 -15.77 -10.71 5.48
CA HIS A 118 -15.37 -10.42 6.84
C HIS A 118 -16.57 -10.12 7.72
N TYR A 119 -16.65 -10.82 8.87
CA TYR A 119 -17.72 -10.64 9.85
C TYR A 119 -17.32 -11.16 11.23
N PHE A 120 -17.81 -10.51 12.26
CA PHE A 120 -17.61 -10.92 13.64
C PHE A 120 -18.50 -12.13 13.94
N LYS A 121 -17.90 -13.31 14.18
CA LYS A 121 -18.62 -14.58 14.36
C LYS A 121 -19.71 -14.55 15.46
N LEU A 122 -19.44 -13.84 16.56
CA LEU A 122 -20.37 -13.77 17.70
C LEU A 122 -21.60 -12.91 17.41
N SER A 123 -21.43 -11.78 16.74
CA SER A 123 -22.52 -10.82 16.49
C SER A 123 -23.14 -10.96 15.10
N ASN A 124 -22.49 -11.72 14.22
CA ASN A 124 -22.79 -11.81 12.79
C ASN A 124 -22.87 -10.44 12.08
N LYS A 125 -22.26 -9.38 12.66
CA LYS A 125 -22.13 -8.06 12.03
C LYS A 125 -20.97 -8.09 11.06
N SER A 126 -21.03 -7.27 10.01
CA SER A 126 -19.90 -7.06 9.10
C SER A 126 -18.70 -6.55 9.89
N ALA A 127 -17.54 -7.07 9.56
CA ALA A 127 -16.24 -6.55 10.01
C ALA A 127 -15.58 -5.85 8.81
N PRO A 128 -14.94 -4.71 9.01
CA PRO A 128 -14.20 -4.04 7.94
C PRO A 128 -13.18 -4.98 7.29
N CYS A 129 -13.14 -5.00 5.95
CA CYS A 129 -12.01 -5.50 5.21
C CYS A 129 -10.94 -4.39 5.27
N THR A 130 -9.83 -4.62 5.94
CA THR A 130 -8.84 -3.59 6.27
C THR A 130 -7.80 -3.40 5.17
N ASP A 131 -7.41 -4.50 4.51
CA ASP A 131 -6.37 -4.48 3.48
C ASP A 131 -6.53 -5.64 2.51
N LEU A 132 -5.88 -5.54 1.36
CA LEU A 132 -5.81 -6.60 0.35
C LEU A 132 -4.42 -6.67 -0.30
N SER A 133 -4.06 -7.84 -0.77
CA SER A 133 -2.85 -8.05 -1.58
C SER A 133 -3.15 -8.98 -2.75
N VAL A 134 -2.52 -8.72 -3.89
CA VAL A 134 -2.72 -9.48 -5.13
C VAL A 134 -1.42 -10.17 -5.56
N TYR A 135 -1.51 -11.44 -5.93
CA TYR A 135 -0.39 -12.19 -6.49
C TYR A 135 -0.84 -13.26 -7.47
N GLY A 136 -0.35 -13.20 -8.72
CA GLY A 136 -0.59 -14.24 -9.73
C GLY A 136 -2.07 -14.52 -10.02
N GLY A 137 -2.95 -13.51 -9.90
CA GLY A 137 -4.39 -13.64 -10.08
C GLY A 137 -5.17 -14.15 -8.85
N ASP A 138 -4.49 -14.41 -7.74
CA ASP A 138 -5.11 -14.62 -6.43
C ASP A 138 -5.15 -13.31 -5.64
N ILE A 139 -6.22 -13.12 -4.88
CA ILE A 139 -6.46 -11.96 -4.03
C ILE A 139 -6.58 -12.49 -2.60
N ALA A 140 -5.78 -11.95 -1.69
CA ALA A 140 -5.93 -12.16 -0.26
C ALA A 140 -6.52 -10.89 0.36
N THR A 141 -7.53 -11.04 1.22
CA THR A 141 -8.08 -9.94 2.02
C THR A 141 -7.94 -10.26 3.50
N VAL A 142 -7.75 -9.23 4.30
CA VAL A 142 -7.73 -9.31 5.76
C VAL A 142 -8.76 -8.37 6.36
N GLY A 143 -9.18 -8.64 7.58
CA GLY A 143 -10.19 -7.83 8.22
C GLY A 143 -10.07 -7.77 9.74
N GLU A 144 -10.94 -6.96 10.34
CA GLU A 144 -11.01 -6.81 11.80
C GLU A 144 -11.46 -8.08 12.52
N ASP A 145 -11.98 -9.07 11.78
CA ASP A 145 -12.35 -10.40 12.31
C ASP A 145 -11.14 -11.34 12.51
N GLY A 146 -9.94 -10.89 12.17
CA GLY A 146 -8.71 -11.68 12.29
C GLY A 146 -8.54 -12.78 11.25
N CYS A 147 -9.37 -12.77 10.21
CA CYS A 147 -9.35 -13.76 9.13
C CYS A 147 -8.59 -13.26 7.90
N VAL A 148 -8.00 -14.20 7.17
CA VAL A 148 -7.50 -14.02 5.81
C VAL A 148 -8.39 -14.81 4.86
N ASN A 149 -8.99 -14.15 3.87
CA ASN A 149 -9.76 -14.80 2.83
C ASN A 149 -8.99 -14.76 1.51
N ILE A 150 -8.83 -15.91 0.87
CA ILE A 150 -8.12 -16.06 -0.41
C ILE A 150 -9.12 -16.47 -1.48
N MET A 151 -9.14 -15.75 -2.59
CA MET A 151 -10.00 -15.98 -3.74
C MET A 151 -9.27 -15.77 -5.05
N SER A 152 -9.88 -16.22 -6.15
CA SER A 152 -9.38 -15.91 -7.49
C SER A 152 -10.01 -14.63 -8.03
N ALA A 153 -9.23 -13.80 -8.71
CA ALA A 153 -9.76 -12.67 -9.44
C ALA A 153 -10.76 -13.07 -10.55
N SER A 154 -10.66 -14.30 -11.07
CA SER A 154 -11.63 -14.83 -12.04
C SER A 154 -13.00 -15.15 -11.43
N ASN A 155 -13.07 -15.37 -10.11
CA ASN A 155 -14.32 -15.67 -9.40
C ASN A 155 -14.24 -15.25 -7.93
N VAL A 156 -14.48 -13.99 -7.64
CA VAL A 156 -14.45 -13.44 -6.27
C VAL A 156 -15.68 -13.80 -5.42
N LYS A 157 -16.70 -14.39 -6.03
CA LYS A 157 -17.88 -14.88 -5.29
C LYS A 157 -17.59 -16.17 -4.54
N GLN A 158 -16.54 -16.89 -4.92
CA GLN A 158 -16.13 -18.13 -4.27
C GLN A 158 -14.81 -17.95 -3.55
N VAL A 159 -14.84 -17.98 -2.23
CA VAL A 159 -13.64 -18.03 -1.40
C VAL A 159 -12.97 -19.39 -1.58
N LYS A 160 -11.72 -19.39 -2.01
CA LYS A 160 -10.90 -20.61 -2.11
C LYS A 160 -10.52 -21.13 -0.73
N ARG A 161 -10.16 -20.22 0.16
CA ARG A 161 -9.71 -20.52 1.52
C ARG A 161 -9.98 -19.38 2.47
N THR A 162 -10.33 -19.73 3.71
CA THR A 162 -10.35 -18.83 4.85
C THR A 162 -9.37 -19.35 5.88
N ILE A 163 -8.46 -18.50 6.33
CA ILE A 163 -7.48 -18.79 7.37
C ILE A 163 -7.83 -17.91 8.57
N GLU A 164 -8.13 -18.53 9.71
CA GLU A 164 -8.26 -17.82 11.00
C GLU A 164 -6.85 -17.52 11.51
N ALA A 165 -6.29 -16.40 11.05
CA ALA A 165 -4.89 -16.08 11.26
C ALA A 165 -4.62 -15.52 12.65
N ASP A 166 -5.58 -14.80 13.23
CA ASP A 166 -5.43 -14.15 14.51
C ASP A 166 -6.77 -14.02 15.25
N SER A 167 -6.71 -13.87 16.56
CA SER A 167 -7.85 -13.46 17.39
C SER A 167 -8.04 -11.94 17.44
N MET A 168 -7.07 -11.19 16.94
CA MET A 168 -7.04 -9.72 16.89
C MET A 168 -7.26 -9.21 15.46
N SER A 169 -7.72 -7.98 15.34
CA SER A 169 -7.86 -7.30 14.04
C SER A 169 -6.55 -7.32 13.26
N LEU A 170 -6.61 -7.78 12.02
CA LEU A 170 -5.53 -7.67 11.06
C LEU A 170 -5.59 -6.29 10.38
N LEU A 171 -4.45 -5.64 10.21
CA LEU A 171 -4.35 -4.30 9.64
C LEU A 171 -3.79 -4.31 8.24
N SER A 172 -2.82 -5.19 7.96
CA SER A 172 -2.17 -5.25 6.67
C SER A 172 -1.85 -6.69 6.26
N VAL A 173 -1.78 -6.90 4.93
CA VAL A 173 -1.42 -8.18 4.32
C VAL A 173 -0.52 -7.96 3.11
N CYS A 174 0.47 -8.81 2.94
CA CYS A 174 1.34 -8.79 1.77
C CYS A 174 1.67 -10.21 1.31
N TYR A 175 1.52 -10.49 0.02
CA TYR A 175 2.07 -11.69 -0.58
C TYR A 175 3.60 -11.58 -0.69
N ILE A 176 4.31 -12.61 -0.21
CA ILE A 176 5.73 -12.81 -0.48
C ILE A 176 5.90 -13.65 -1.75
N SER A 177 5.07 -14.65 -1.89
CA SER A 177 5.02 -15.56 -3.04
C SER A 177 3.61 -16.10 -3.17
N GLN A 178 3.32 -16.83 -4.24
CA GLN A 178 2.00 -17.47 -4.42
C GLN A 178 1.57 -18.36 -3.24
N GLN A 179 2.55 -18.86 -2.47
CA GLN A 179 2.30 -19.79 -1.37
C GLN A 179 2.46 -19.17 0.01
N GLN A 180 2.94 -17.95 0.11
CA GLN A 180 3.28 -17.32 1.39
C GLN A 180 2.73 -15.91 1.48
N LEU A 181 2.09 -15.66 2.61
CA LEU A 181 1.54 -14.36 3.01
C LEU A 181 2.20 -13.91 4.32
N VAL A 182 2.31 -12.62 4.47
CA VAL A 182 2.57 -11.99 5.76
C VAL A 182 1.36 -11.15 6.14
N THR A 183 0.96 -11.23 7.39
CA THR A 183 -0.09 -10.38 7.98
C THR A 183 0.47 -9.66 9.19
N ALA A 184 -0.04 -8.48 9.46
CA ALA A 184 0.24 -7.72 10.66
C ALA A 184 -1.07 -7.42 11.40
N ASN A 185 -1.05 -7.57 12.73
CA ASN A 185 -2.20 -7.30 13.57
C ASN A 185 -2.04 -5.99 14.36
N ARG A 186 -3.12 -5.57 15.01
CA ARG A 186 -3.17 -4.35 15.82
C ARG A 186 -2.31 -4.40 17.11
N MET A 187 -1.78 -5.56 17.48
CA MET A 187 -0.88 -5.73 18.62
C MET A 187 0.59 -5.80 18.22
N GLY A 188 0.95 -5.44 16.98
CA GLY A 188 2.31 -5.48 16.48
C GLY A 188 2.84 -6.89 16.20
N VAL A 189 1.95 -7.89 16.06
CA VAL A 189 2.38 -9.24 15.73
C VAL A 189 2.32 -9.45 14.23
N ILE A 190 3.45 -9.80 13.65
CA ILE A 190 3.58 -10.20 12.24
C ILE A 190 3.52 -11.72 12.17
N ARG A 191 2.72 -12.27 11.27
CA ARG A 191 2.59 -13.70 11.06
C ARG A 191 2.87 -14.08 9.62
N MET A 192 3.70 -15.10 9.43
CA MET A 192 3.91 -15.72 8.14
C MET A 192 2.98 -16.92 8.02
N LEU A 193 2.16 -16.91 6.98
CA LEU A 193 1.13 -17.90 6.69
C LEU A 193 1.44 -18.64 5.38
N ASP A 194 1.07 -19.91 5.31
CA ASP A 194 1.02 -20.66 4.05
C ASP A 194 -0.38 -20.48 3.43
N ALA A 195 -0.44 -19.88 2.24
CA ALA A 195 -1.68 -19.65 1.51
C ALA A 195 -2.45 -20.95 1.17
N ARG A 196 -1.79 -22.12 1.30
CA ARG A 196 -2.39 -23.44 1.08
C ARG A 196 -2.86 -24.10 2.38
N ALA A 197 -2.56 -23.49 3.53
CA ALA A 197 -2.86 -24.06 4.82
C ALA A 197 -4.36 -24.33 4.99
N ALA A 198 -4.69 -25.42 5.66
CA ALA A 198 -6.06 -25.72 6.03
C ALA A 198 -6.56 -24.74 7.11
N THR A 199 -7.88 -24.58 7.20
CA THR A 199 -8.51 -23.82 8.28
C THR A 199 -8.03 -24.34 9.64
N GLY A 200 -7.58 -23.44 10.53
CA GLY A 200 -7.04 -23.80 11.83
C GLY A 200 -5.55 -24.18 11.86
N ALA A 201 -4.85 -24.13 10.72
CA ALA A 201 -3.41 -24.30 10.70
C ALA A 201 -2.71 -23.15 11.44
N GLN A 202 -1.72 -23.50 12.26
CA GLN A 202 -0.91 -22.51 12.98
C GLN A 202 -0.01 -21.74 12.01
N PRO A 203 0.24 -20.44 12.26
CA PRO A 203 1.20 -19.67 11.47
C PRO A 203 2.58 -20.32 11.54
N LYS A 204 3.34 -20.26 10.43
CA LYS A 204 4.71 -20.79 10.40
C LYS A 204 5.64 -20.06 11.35
N VAL A 205 5.44 -18.76 11.46
CA VAL A 205 6.23 -17.87 12.32
C VAL A 205 5.32 -16.76 12.85
N SER A 206 5.59 -16.34 14.09
CA SER A 206 4.94 -15.19 14.71
C SER A 206 6.01 -14.33 15.35
N ILE A 207 6.07 -13.04 15.01
CA ILE A 207 7.08 -12.09 15.45
C ILE A 207 6.38 -10.89 16.06
N GLY A 208 6.84 -10.43 17.22
CA GLY A 208 6.39 -9.18 17.83
C GLY A 208 7.28 -8.02 17.38
N VAL A 209 6.67 -6.92 16.97
CA VAL A 209 7.38 -5.66 16.73
C VAL A 209 7.37 -4.87 18.04
N ALA A 210 8.58 -4.63 18.59
CA ALA A 210 8.73 -3.86 19.81
C ALA A 210 8.64 -2.36 19.51
N SER A 211 8.11 -1.60 20.47
CA SER A 211 8.18 -0.15 20.53
C SER A 211 9.64 0.32 20.67
N GLN A 212 9.90 1.59 20.36
CA GLN A 212 11.22 2.21 20.58
C GLN A 212 11.71 2.09 22.03
N ASP A 213 10.81 2.11 22.97
CA ASP A 213 11.12 2.00 24.40
C ASP A 213 11.32 0.54 24.86
N GLU A 214 11.20 -0.46 23.98
CA GLU A 214 11.27 -1.90 24.26
C GLU A 214 10.29 -2.39 25.36
N LYS A 215 9.38 -1.55 25.81
CA LYS A 215 8.45 -1.84 26.93
C LYS A 215 7.05 -2.24 26.49
N SER A 216 6.68 -1.92 25.27
CA SER A 216 5.36 -2.21 24.70
C SER A 216 5.48 -2.75 23.28
N SER A 217 4.43 -3.38 22.79
CA SER A 217 4.31 -3.71 21.37
C SER A 217 3.82 -2.48 20.60
N CYS A 218 4.33 -2.31 19.41
CA CYS A 218 3.96 -1.24 18.50
C CYS A 218 3.23 -1.85 17.30
N PHE A 219 2.03 -1.39 16.96
CA PHE A 219 1.34 -1.96 15.81
C PHE A 219 2.00 -1.57 14.48
N VAL A 220 1.89 -2.50 13.54
CA VAL A 220 2.38 -2.34 12.17
C VAL A 220 1.22 -1.86 11.31
N SER A 221 1.36 -0.66 10.78
CA SER A 221 0.34 0.01 9.96
C SER A 221 0.46 -0.32 8.48
N ALA A 222 1.67 -0.60 8.00
CA ALA A 222 1.92 -0.86 6.58
C ALA A 222 3.03 -1.91 6.39
N LEU A 223 2.87 -2.77 5.37
CA LEU A 223 3.81 -3.81 4.99
C LEU A 223 4.24 -3.64 3.53
N SER A 224 5.51 -3.88 3.25
CA SER A 224 6.02 -3.94 1.88
C SER A 224 7.12 -4.97 1.73
N THR A 225 7.03 -5.82 0.71
CA THR A 225 8.06 -6.79 0.36
C THR A 225 8.94 -6.27 -0.77
N HIS A 226 10.22 -6.58 -0.73
CA HIS A 226 11.14 -6.19 -1.78
C HIS A 226 10.82 -6.95 -3.08
N PRO A 227 10.60 -6.26 -4.22
CA PRO A 227 10.08 -6.89 -5.43
C PRO A 227 11.01 -7.94 -6.05
N MET A 228 12.32 -7.89 -5.78
CA MET A 228 13.30 -8.84 -6.31
C MET A 228 13.92 -9.75 -5.24
N GLN A 229 13.87 -9.36 -3.96
CA GLN A 229 14.46 -10.10 -2.84
C GLN A 229 13.36 -10.45 -1.84
N GLN A 230 12.60 -11.50 -2.11
CA GLN A 230 11.39 -11.89 -1.37
C GLN A 230 11.61 -12.13 0.13
N HIS A 231 12.86 -12.20 0.59
CA HIS A 231 13.20 -12.35 2.01
C HIS A 231 13.29 -11.02 2.76
N ILE A 232 13.20 -9.86 2.09
CA ILE A 232 13.21 -8.55 2.73
C ILE A 232 11.78 -8.05 2.91
N LEU A 233 11.40 -7.81 4.16
CA LEU A 233 10.12 -7.22 4.54
C LEU A 233 10.38 -5.89 5.26
N LEU A 234 9.70 -4.85 4.83
CA LEU A 234 9.61 -3.57 5.52
C LEU A 234 8.28 -3.46 6.24
N CYS A 235 8.33 -2.97 7.46
CA CYS A 235 7.15 -2.71 8.28
C CYS A 235 7.18 -1.26 8.75
N GLY A 236 6.16 -0.49 8.40
CA GLY A 236 5.90 0.82 8.95
C GLY A 236 5.09 0.71 10.24
N THR A 237 5.41 1.52 11.24
CA THR A 237 4.79 1.45 12.56
C THR A 237 4.00 2.70 12.92
N GLU A 238 3.13 2.60 13.93
CA GLU A 238 2.38 3.73 14.49
C GLU A 238 3.27 4.82 15.10
N GLU A 239 4.47 4.45 15.54
CA GLU A 239 5.46 5.39 16.10
C GLU A 239 6.28 6.10 15.03
N GLY A 240 5.99 5.87 13.74
CA GLY A 240 6.73 6.49 12.63
C GLY A 240 8.08 5.84 12.34
N SER A 241 8.32 4.62 12.79
CA SER A 241 9.55 3.89 12.51
C SER A 241 9.39 2.85 11.41
N ILE A 242 10.50 2.50 10.77
CA ILE A 242 10.60 1.39 9.82
C ILE A 242 11.41 0.29 10.47
N THR A 243 10.84 -0.91 10.56
CA THR A 243 11.58 -2.12 10.90
C THR A 243 11.81 -2.97 9.66
N VAL A 244 13.03 -3.43 9.48
CA VAL A 244 13.44 -4.26 8.35
C VAL A 244 13.70 -5.68 8.83
N TRP A 245 13.04 -6.63 8.18
CA TRP A 245 13.12 -8.04 8.54
C TRP A 245 13.73 -8.86 7.41
N ASP A 246 14.67 -9.73 7.77
CA ASP A 246 15.10 -10.84 6.92
C ASP A 246 14.24 -12.06 7.22
N LEU A 247 13.33 -12.42 6.32
CA LEU A 247 12.41 -13.54 6.50
C LEU A 247 13.10 -14.92 6.58
N ARG A 248 14.41 -14.99 6.37
CA ARG A 248 15.24 -16.19 6.56
C ARG A 248 15.74 -16.31 8.00
N ASN A 249 15.82 -15.17 8.72
CA ASN A 249 16.22 -15.10 10.11
C ASN A 249 15.34 -14.11 10.86
N LEU A 250 14.36 -14.63 11.60
CA LEU A 250 13.28 -13.86 12.22
C LEU A 250 13.48 -13.66 13.73
N GLU A 251 14.67 -13.91 14.23
CA GLU A 251 14.95 -13.79 15.67
C GLU A 251 14.90 -12.33 16.13
N PHE A 252 15.46 -11.43 15.29
CA PHE A 252 15.46 -9.98 15.52
C PHE A 252 15.28 -9.23 14.20
N PRO A 253 14.75 -7.98 14.21
CA PRO A 253 14.76 -7.14 13.02
C PRO A 253 16.21 -6.89 12.58
N SER A 254 16.45 -6.99 11.29
CA SER A 254 17.79 -6.75 10.71
C SER A 254 18.22 -5.31 10.84
N SER A 255 17.28 -4.38 10.77
CA SER A 255 17.53 -2.94 10.88
C SER A 255 16.31 -2.22 11.46
N TYR A 256 16.57 -1.10 12.14
CA TYR A 256 15.58 -0.21 12.70
C TYR A 256 15.90 1.24 12.30
N LEU A 257 14.91 1.93 11.73
CA LEU A 257 15.04 3.31 11.25
C LEU A 257 13.92 4.17 11.85
N SER A 258 14.28 5.22 12.56
CA SER A 258 13.33 6.29 12.89
C SER A 258 13.09 7.10 11.62
N ALA A 259 11.85 7.19 11.17
CA ALA A 259 11.46 7.81 9.93
C ALA A 259 10.67 9.11 10.19
N HIS A 260 9.44 8.99 10.61
CA HIS A 260 8.53 10.13 10.82
C HIS A 260 8.23 10.35 12.31
N ASP A 261 7.73 11.54 12.64
CA ASP A 261 7.27 11.87 13.99
C ASP A 261 5.83 11.41 14.27
N SER A 262 5.21 10.69 13.34
CA SER A 262 3.84 10.16 13.42
C SER A 262 3.74 8.83 12.68
N ALA A 263 2.62 8.14 12.83
CA ALA A 263 2.37 6.84 12.21
C ALA A 263 2.68 6.85 10.70
N ILE A 264 3.33 5.79 10.24
CA ILE A 264 3.49 5.52 8.81
C ILE A 264 2.17 4.98 8.30
N THR A 265 1.59 5.63 7.31
CA THR A 265 0.31 5.26 6.70
C THR A 265 0.47 4.33 5.50
N ASP A 266 1.55 4.51 4.75
CA ASP A 266 1.85 3.68 3.58
C ASP A 266 3.38 3.56 3.41
N ILE A 267 3.84 2.40 2.92
CA ILE A 267 5.25 2.10 2.64
C ILE A 267 5.37 1.26 1.38
N GLY A 268 6.27 1.62 0.47
CA GLY A 268 6.42 0.87 -0.76
C GLY A 268 7.77 1.02 -1.43
N PHE A 269 8.24 -0.06 -2.04
CA PHE A 269 9.38 -0.02 -2.95
C PHE A 269 8.98 0.56 -4.31
N HIS A 270 9.89 1.30 -4.93
CA HIS A 270 9.74 1.64 -6.33
C HIS A 270 9.83 0.38 -7.20
N ARG A 271 8.78 0.10 -8.00
CA ARG A 271 8.62 -1.17 -8.73
C ARG A 271 9.76 -1.50 -9.69
N LYS A 272 10.34 -0.49 -10.38
CA LYS A 272 11.42 -0.64 -11.38
C LYS A 272 12.82 -0.40 -10.82
N ASP A 273 12.95 0.32 -9.71
CA ASP A 273 14.21 0.61 -9.04
C ASP A 273 14.08 0.37 -7.52
N PRO A 274 14.15 -0.90 -7.08
CA PRO A 274 13.96 -1.26 -5.68
C PRO A 274 15.02 -0.70 -4.72
N SER A 275 16.04 -0.01 -5.23
CA SER A 275 16.94 0.76 -4.38
C SER A 275 16.27 1.96 -3.72
N LYS A 276 15.04 2.30 -4.13
CA LYS A 276 14.23 3.39 -3.60
C LYS A 276 13.01 2.85 -2.88
N VAL A 277 12.79 3.34 -1.67
CA VAL A 277 11.61 3.11 -0.85
C VAL A 277 10.94 4.45 -0.58
N PHE A 278 9.63 4.44 -0.47
CA PHE A 278 8.85 5.62 -0.11
C PHE A 278 8.02 5.30 1.12
N THR A 279 7.85 6.31 1.97
CA THR A 279 7.01 6.24 3.15
C THR A 279 6.11 7.46 3.21
N ALA A 280 4.84 7.26 3.56
CA ALA A 280 3.89 8.33 3.86
C ALA A 280 3.53 8.30 5.34
N SER A 281 3.11 9.44 5.89
CA SER A 281 2.80 9.56 7.31
C SER A 281 1.52 10.35 7.59
N GLU A 282 0.97 10.16 8.79
CA GLU A 282 -0.16 10.94 9.30
C GLU A 282 0.18 12.43 9.47
N ALA A 283 1.47 12.79 9.63
CA ALA A 283 1.90 14.18 9.66
C ALA A 283 1.80 14.89 8.30
N GLY A 284 1.48 14.15 7.22
CA GLY A 284 1.34 14.72 5.88
C GLY A 284 2.65 14.84 5.13
N GLU A 285 3.56 13.93 5.35
CA GLU A 285 4.87 13.88 4.71
C GLU A 285 5.02 12.62 3.87
N VAL A 286 5.76 12.74 2.76
CA VAL A 286 6.25 11.60 1.98
C VAL A 286 7.74 11.73 1.81
N TRP A 287 8.47 10.71 2.23
CA TRP A 287 9.92 10.65 2.15
C TRP A 287 10.36 9.55 1.20
N MET A 288 11.47 9.81 0.49
CA MET A 288 12.16 8.85 -0.35
C MET A 288 13.46 8.43 0.31
N TRP A 289 13.66 7.14 0.40
CA TRP A 289 14.82 6.47 0.94
C TRP A 289 15.57 5.82 -0.21
N THR A 290 16.83 6.17 -0.42
CA THR A 290 17.64 5.69 -1.54
C THR A 290 18.88 4.97 -1.06
N GLU A 291 19.09 3.72 -1.46
CA GLU A 291 20.33 3.00 -1.22
C GLU A 291 21.51 3.70 -1.92
N ASN A 292 22.56 3.99 -1.15
CA ASN A 292 23.80 4.58 -1.69
C ASN A 292 24.69 3.46 -2.28
N LYS A 293 24.53 3.19 -3.57
CA LYS A 293 25.28 2.16 -4.29
C LYS A 293 26.81 2.35 -4.24
N MET A 294 27.31 3.60 -4.15
CA MET A 294 28.74 3.89 -4.11
C MET A 294 29.41 3.41 -2.82
N ILE A 295 28.66 3.40 -1.70
CA ILE A 295 29.17 2.93 -0.41
C ILE A 295 28.91 1.42 -0.29
N GLY A 296 27.75 0.94 -0.74
CA GLY A 296 27.37 -0.47 -0.70
C GLY A 296 28.34 -1.41 -1.43
N ASP A 297 28.76 -1.06 -2.64
CA ASP A 297 29.72 -1.86 -3.43
C ASP A 297 31.09 -2.04 -2.76
N ARG A 298 31.47 -1.13 -1.84
CA ARG A 298 32.75 -1.22 -1.12
C ARG A 298 32.66 -1.95 0.23
N THR A 299 31.46 -2.01 0.83
CA THR A 299 31.28 -2.51 2.20
C THR A 299 30.57 -3.86 2.27
N THR A 300 29.75 -4.20 1.30
CA THR A 300 29.06 -5.50 1.23
C THR A 300 29.80 -6.44 0.30
N LYS A 301 30.88 -7.07 0.78
CA LYS A 301 31.62 -8.11 0.04
C LYS A 301 30.73 -9.28 -0.40
N ASP A 302 29.56 -9.43 0.16
CA ASP A 302 28.65 -10.56 -0.02
C ASP A 302 27.35 -10.23 -0.78
N GLY A 303 27.21 -9.04 -1.40
CA GLY A 303 26.00 -8.67 -2.17
C GLY A 303 24.74 -8.52 -1.33
N THR A 304 24.87 -8.32 -0.02
CA THR A 304 23.74 -8.08 0.89
C THR A 304 23.17 -6.68 0.69
N SER A 305 21.83 -6.57 0.64
CA SER A 305 21.13 -5.28 0.55
C SER A 305 21.49 -4.36 1.70
N ALA A 306 21.57 -3.05 1.45
CA ALA A 306 21.79 -2.02 2.47
C ALA A 306 20.73 -2.08 3.58
N TRP A 307 19.51 -2.48 3.25
CA TRP A 307 18.40 -2.64 4.21
C TRP A 307 18.68 -3.66 5.31
N LEU A 308 19.50 -4.68 5.06
CA LEU A 308 19.85 -5.75 6.02
C LEU A 308 21.18 -5.49 6.75
N SER A 309 21.72 -4.28 6.70
CA SER A 309 23.05 -3.99 7.24
C SER A 309 23.10 -3.60 8.73
N GLY A 310 21.98 -3.74 9.44
CA GLY A 310 21.89 -3.46 10.88
C GLY A 310 22.13 -1.96 11.16
N ASP A 311 22.94 -1.66 12.17
CA ASP A 311 23.24 -0.28 12.57
C ASP A 311 23.89 0.57 11.46
N ARG A 312 24.49 -0.05 10.44
CA ARG A 312 25.09 0.64 9.31
C ARG A 312 24.08 1.15 8.29
N VAL A 313 22.83 0.70 8.35
CA VAL A 313 21.77 1.11 7.41
C VAL A 313 21.69 2.64 7.25
N ARG A 314 21.80 3.39 8.35
CA ARG A 314 21.75 4.87 8.34
C ARG A 314 22.85 5.52 7.51
N SER A 315 24.02 4.90 7.38
CA SER A 315 25.13 5.41 6.57
C SER A 315 25.04 4.99 5.09
N LEU A 316 24.19 4.01 4.79
CA LEU A 316 24.04 3.43 3.46
C LEU A 316 22.78 3.88 2.73
N ILE A 317 21.91 4.62 3.42
CA ILE A 317 20.64 5.11 2.87
C ILE A 317 20.59 6.63 2.99
N ASN A 318 20.29 7.29 1.88
CA ASN A 318 19.96 8.72 1.84
C ASN A 318 18.45 8.90 1.98
N VAL A 319 18.04 9.97 2.65
CA VAL A 319 16.63 10.30 2.89
C VAL A 319 16.34 11.68 2.35
N ASP A 320 15.34 11.79 1.48
CA ASP A 320 14.91 13.05 0.87
C ASP A 320 13.39 13.23 1.11
N GLY A 321 12.99 14.42 1.59
CA GLY A 321 11.57 14.79 1.67
C GLY A 321 11.04 15.13 0.29
N VAL A 322 10.11 14.30 -0.22
CA VAL A 322 9.50 14.48 -1.55
C VAL A 322 8.27 15.36 -1.47
N LEU A 323 7.43 15.13 -0.45
CA LEU A 323 6.24 15.92 -0.17
C LEU A 323 6.27 16.28 1.31
N THR A 324 6.25 17.57 1.60
CA THR A 324 6.30 18.11 2.97
C THR A 324 5.31 19.25 3.10
N LYS A 325 5.03 19.69 4.32
CA LYS A 325 4.15 20.84 4.62
C LYS A 325 2.64 20.58 4.41
N ILE A 326 2.21 19.33 4.23
CA ILE A 326 0.79 18.99 4.28
C ILE A 326 0.41 18.85 5.75
N ARG A 327 -0.68 19.49 6.15
CA ARG A 327 -1.08 19.55 7.57
C ARG A 327 -2.02 18.40 8.00
N LYS A 328 -2.31 17.47 7.12
CA LYS A 328 -3.17 16.31 7.36
C LYS A 328 -2.56 15.08 6.76
N SER A 329 -3.02 13.92 7.19
CA SER A 329 -2.53 12.62 6.75
C SER A 329 -2.45 12.49 5.23
N VAL A 330 -1.33 11.92 4.76
CA VAL A 330 -1.23 11.29 3.45
C VAL A 330 -1.51 9.81 3.66
N ASN A 331 -2.67 9.33 3.23
CA ASN A 331 -3.14 7.97 3.52
C ASN A 331 -2.57 6.92 2.56
N SER A 332 -2.30 7.31 1.33
CA SER A 332 -1.80 6.40 0.31
C SER A 332 -1.00 7.14 -0.76
N PHE A 333 -0.05 6.44 -1.35
CA PHE A 333 0.68 6.90 -2.52
C PHE A 333 0.84 5.77 -3.56
N ASP A 334 1.15 6.14 -4.80
CA ASP A 334 1.63 5.21 -5.82
C ASP A 334 2.63 5.89 -6.74
N ILE A 335 3.55 5.11 -7.32
CA ILE A 335 4.68 5.62 -8.09
C ILE A 335 4.67 5.04 -9.49
N ASN A 336 4.75 5.93 -10.47
CA ASN A 336 4.89 5.55 -11.87
C ASN A 336 6.08 6.26 -12.52
N GLY A 337 7.19 5.54 -12.67
CA GLY A 337 8.44 6.11 -13.13
C GLY A 337 8.96 7.19 -12.18
N THR A 338 9.12 8.42 -12.66
CA THR A 338 9.57 9.57 -11.87
C THR A 338 8.42 10.40 -11.30
N ARG A 339 7.21 9.90 -11.33
CA ARG A 339 6.00 10.59 -10.87
C ARG A 339 5.40 9.89 -9.67
N LEU A 340 5.15 10.67 -8.61
CA LEU A 340 4.46 10.24 -7.40
C LEU A 340 3.04 10.80 -7.40
N LEU A 341 2.09 9.97 -7.02
CA LEU A 341 0.69 10.33 -6.76
C LEU A 341 0.42 10.09 -5.28
N CYS A 342 -0.16 11.08 -4.59
CA CYS A 342 -0.58 10.93 -3.20
C CYS A 342 -2.02 11.37 -3.00
N GLY A 343 -2.69 10.75 -2.05
CA GLY A 343 -4.03 11.12 -1.58
C GLY A 343 -4.12 11.06 -0.06
N GLY A 344 -4.98 11.87 0.51
CA GLY A 344 -5.13 11.93 1.97
C GLY A 344 -6.32 12.74 2.42
N ASP A 345 -6.29 13.19 3.69
CA ASP A 345 -7.41 13.85 4.35
C ASP A 345 -7.56 15.34 4.02
N THR A 346 -6.72 15.86 3.15
CA THR A 346 -6.81 17.25 2.67
C THR A 346 -7.86 17.45 1.59
N GLU A 347 -8.59 16.39 1.21
CA GLU A 347 -9.54 16.40 0.09
C GLU A 347 -8.88 16.78 -1.24
N ALA A 348 -7.60 16.42 -1.39
CA ALA A 348 -6.79 16.71 -2.56
C ALA A 348 -5.94 15.53 -3.00
N VAL A 349 -5.64 15.51 -4.29
CA VAL A 349 -4.61 14.66 -4.90
C VAL A 349 -3.35 15.50 -5.11
N TYR A 350 -2.21 14.94 -4.77
CA TYR A 350 -0.90 15.56 -5.00
C TYR A 350 -0.17 14.78 -6.09
N LEU A 351 0.24 15.50 -7.12
CA LEU A 351 1.09 14.97 -8.18
C LEU A 351 2.48 15.60 -8.01
N VAL A 352 3.48 14.75 -7.89
CA VAL A 352 4.87 15.21 -7.79
C VAL A 352 5.66 14.62 -8.95
N ASP A 353 6.09 15.50 -9.85
CA ASP A 353 6.93 15.14 -10.99
C ASP A 353 8.42 15.28 -10.66
N ASN A 354 9.26 14.50 -11.34
CA ASN A 354 10.72 14.52 -11.22
C ASN A 354 11.19 14.25 -9.78
N ILE A 355 10.67 13.17 -9.17
CA ILE A 355 11.02 12.80 -7.79
C ILE A 355 12.48 12.33 -7.65
N PHE A 356 13.17 12.02 -8.74
CA PHE A 356 14.62 11.74 -8.80
C PHE A 356 15.21 11.92 -10.20
#